data_d729b202dd81c0a108325d02ef7f854e
#
_entry.id   d729b202dd81c0a108325d02ef7f854e
#
_cell.length_a   1.000
_cell.length_b   1.000
_cell.length_c   1.000
_cell.angle_alpha   90.00
_cell.angle_beta   90.00
_cell.angle_gamma   90.00
#
_symmetry.space_group_name_H-M   'P 1'
#
loop_
_entity.id
_entity.type
_entity.pdbx_description
1 polymer ?
#
loop_
_entity_poly.entity_id
_entity_poly.type
_entity_poly.pdbx_seq_one_letter_code
_entity_poly.pdbx_strand_id
1 'polypeptide(L)'
;VADFEQVDAAATKVEDTFGPIDVWVNVAFTSVFAPFTEIAPAEFRRVTEVSYLGFVHGTMAALARMKSRDAGAIVQVGSALGARAIPLQSAYCGAKHGINGFTESVRTELLHDRSNIHITVVQMPALNTPQFDWVLSRLQRHPQPVPPIYQPEVAARAILRAADHPERKQYWVGASTALTILGQRLMPSMLDRYLARTGYSSQQTSEPVGQGRPNNLWQPLDDRPGSDRGAHGSFDDRSIDHSPQVWLSRHARSLSVAAGAALTAGGVALTRYRH
;
A
#
# COMPACT_ATOMS: atom_id res chain seq x y z
N VAL A 1 -10.24 13.39 -4.12
CA VAL A 1 -10.42 12.48 -2.96
C VAL A 1 -10.42 13.22 -1.63
N ALA A 2 -9.80 14.41 -1.54
CA ALA A 2 -9.79 15.23 -0.33
C ALA A 2 -11.16 15.87 -0.01
N ASP A 3 -12.05 15.90 -0.97
CA ASP A 3 -13.42 16.42 -0.87
C ASP A 3 -14.40 15.25 -0.94
N PHE A 4 -15.18 15.06 0.11
CA PHE A 4 -16.13 13.94 0.20
C PHE A 4 -17.26 14.03 -0.84
N GLU A 5 -17.79 15.23 -1.08
CA GLU A 5 -18.90 15.43 -2.02
C GLU A 5 -18.49 15.04 -3.45
N GLN A 6 -17.25 15.35 -3.85
CA GLN A 6 -16.72 14.93 -5.15
C GLN A 6 -16.53 13.41 -5.24
N VAL A 7 -16.11 12.76 -4.16
CA VAL A 7 -15.98 11.29 -4.10
C VAL A 7 -17.34 10.63 -4.22
N ASP A 8 -18.33 11.14 -3.48
CA ASP A 8 -19.69 10.60 -3.49
C ASP A 8 -20.39 10.81 -4.83
N ALA A 9 -20.23 11.99 -5.44
CA ALA A 9 -20.74 12.28 -6.78
C ALA A 9 -20.11 11.38 -7.85
N ALA A 10 -18.78 11.12 -7.75
CA ALA A 10 -18.11 10.20 -8.66
C ALA A 10 -18.64 8.76 -8.52
N ALA A 11 -18.87 8.30 -7.28
CA ALA A 11 -19.46 6.99 -7.02
C ALA A 11 -20.89 6.88 -7.57
N THR A 12 -21.72 7.90 -7.38
CA THR A 12 -23.07 7.97 -7.97
C THR A 12 -23.01 7.83 -9.49
N LYS A 13 -22.13 8.60 -10.14
CA LYS A 13 -21.96 8.54 -11.60
C LYS A 13 -21.55 7.15 -12.08
N VAL A 14 -20.69 6.45 -11.34
CA VAL A 14 -20.29 5.07 -11.67
C VAL A 14 -21.48 4.13 -11.57
N GLU A 15 -22.27 4.20 -10.49
CA GLU A 15 -23.45 3.33 -10.33
C GLU A 15 -24.53 3.61 -11.37
N ASP A 16 -24.77 4.87 -11.71
CA ASP A 16 -25.73 5.27 -12.75
C ASP A 16 -25.32 4.74 -14.14
N THR A 17 -24.03 4.55 -14.36
CA THR A 17 -23.50 4.15 -15.68
C THR A 17 -23.31 2.64 -15.80
N PHE A 18 -22.82 1.99 -14.75
CA PHE A 18 -22.35 0.60 -14.77
C PHE A 18 -23.11 -0.33 -13.82
N GLY A 19 -23.99 0.22 -12.99
CA GLY A 19 -24.66 -0.53 -11.93
C GLY A 19 -23.89 -0.57 -10.63
N PRO A 20 -24.34 -1.37 -9.66
CA PRO A 20 -23.82 -1.38 -8.30
C PRO A 20 -22.32 -1.63 -8.21
N ILE A 21 -21.64 -0.87 -7.36
CA ILE A 21 -20.18 -1.03 -7.10
C ILE A 21 -19.95 -2.26 -6.23
N ASP A 22 -19.31 -3.29 -6.77
CA ASP A 22 -18.95 -4.51 -6.04
C ASP A 22 -17.56 -4.44 -5.40
N VAL A 23 -16.63 -3.71 -6.04
CA VAL A 23 -15.27 -3.53 -5.54
C VAL A 23 -14.90 -2.05 -5.53
N TRP A 24 -14.41 -1.59 -4.39
CA TRP A 24 -13.88 -0.24 -4.21
C TRP A 24 -12.40 -0.30 -3.83
N VAL A 25 -11.55 0.42 -4.58
CA VAL A 25 -10.10 0.47 -4.31
C VAL A 25 -9.67 1.88 -3.95
N ASN A 26 -9.23 2.09 -2.72
CA ASN A 26 -8.60 3.32 -2.28
C ASN A 26 -7.09 3.27 -2.55
N VAL A 27 -6.59 4.09 -3.48
CA VAL A 27 -5.17 4.08 -3.91
C VAL A 27 -4.53 5.46 -3.95
N ALA A 28 -5.34 6.53 -4.06
CA ALA A 28 -4.85 7.88 -4.25
C ALA A 28 -3.99 8.37 -3.08
N PHE A 29 -2.84 8.97 -3.37
CA PHE A 29 -1.99 9.55 -2.36
C PHE A 29 -1.11 10.68 -2.92
N THR A 30 -0.59 11.51 -2.02
CA THR A 30 0.52 12.44 -2.25
C THR A 30 1.48 12.40 -1.07
N SER A 31 2.66 12.95 -1.22
CA SER A 31 3.70 12.94 -0.19
C SER A 31 4.58 14.19 -0.26
N VAL A 32 5.37 14.38 0.79
CA VAL A 32 6.48 15.36 0.85
C VAL A 32 7.72 14.63 1.35
N PHE A 33 8.83 14.81 0.64
CA PHE A 33 10.16 14.33 1.04
C PHE A 33 10.97 15.49 1.60
N ALA A 34 11.01 15.60 2.92
CA ALA A 34 11.74 16.65 3.62
C ALA A 34 12.03 16.25 5.07
N PRO A 35 13.07 16.81 5.73
CA PRO A 35 13.16 16.82 7.18
C PRO A 35 11.87 17.39 7.79
N PHE A 36 11.43 16.84 8.92
CA PHE A 36 10.16 17.25 9.53
C PHE A 36 10.08 18.76 9.80
N THR A 37 11.18 19.37 10.21
CA THR A 37 11.28 20.80 10.49
C THR A 37 11.16 21.69 9.25
N GLU A 38 11.24 21.12 8.07
CA GLU A 38 11.13 21.83 6.79
C GLU A 38 9.77 21.63 6.10
N ILE A 39 8.87 20.83 6.70
CA ILE A 39 7.51 20.63 6.17
C ILE A 39 6.61 21.75 6.70
N ALA A 40 6.02 22.53 5.81
CA ALA A 40 5.05 23.55 6.21
C ALA A 40 3.75 22.89 6.74
N PRO A 41 3.08 23.49 7.74
CA PRO A 41 1.81 22.93 8.27
C PRO A 41 0.75 22.71 7.19
N ALA A 42 0.66 23.57 6.19
CA ALA A 42 -0.28 23.41 5.09
C ALA A 42 0.05 22.18 4.22
N GLU A 43 1.33 21.89 3.97
CA GLU A 43 1.77 20.72 3.22
C GLU A 43 1.46 19.42 3.97
N PHE A 44 1.73 19.41 5.29
CA PHE A 44 1.41 18.27 6.14
C PHE A 44 -0.11 18.01 6.13
N ARG A 45 -0.93 19.07 6.27
CA ARG A 45 -2.39 19.01 6.15
C ARG A 45 -2.80 18.43 4.80
N ARG A 46 -2.25 18.93 3.70
CA ARG A 46 -2.59 18.46 2.35
C ARG A 46 -2.29 16.97 2.15
N VAL A 47 -1.14 16.49 2.63
CA VAL A 47 -0.80 15.06 2.61
C VAL A 47 -1.84 14.25 3.42
N THR A 48 -2.25 14.76 4.58
CA THR A 48 -3.27 14.11 5.43
C THR A 48 -4.63 14.06 4.73
N GLU A 49 -5.06 15.15 4.12
CA GLU A 49 -6.33 15.25 3.40
C GLU A 49 -6.40 14.27 2.22
N VAL A 50 -5.35 14.17 1.42
CA VAL A 50 -5.33 13.30 0.26
C VAL A 50 -5.05 11.84 0.64
N SER A 51 -3.97 11.62 1.42
CA SER A 51 -3.41 10.28 1.62
C SER A 51 -4.03 9.51 2.80
N TYR A 52 -4.83 10.19 3.65
CA TYR A 52 -5.57 9.58 4.75
C TYR A 52 -7.07 9.83 4.65
N LEU A 53 -7.52 11.11 4.69
CA LEU A 53 -8.96 11.40 4.61
C LEU A 53 -9.57 10.96 3.29
N GLY A 54 -8.82 10.98 2.18
CA GLY A 54 -9.29 10.42 0.92
C GLY A 54 -9.65 8.93 1.00
N PHE A 55 -8.93 8.14 1.79
CA PHE A 55 -9.28 6.74 2.07
C PHE A 55 -10.52 6.62 2.96
N VAL A 56 -10.66 7.50 3.94
CA VAL A 56 -11.86 7.58 4.80
C VAL A 56 -13.09 7.92 3.96
N HIS A 57 -13.01 8.96 3.12
CA HIS A 57 -14.07 9.39 2.23
C HIS A 57 -14.50 8.30 1.26
N GLY A 58 -13.53 7.66 0.59
CA GLY A 58 -13.82 6.54 -0.30
C GLY A 58 -14.46 5.35 0.42
N THR A 59 -14.04 5.06 1.65
CA THR A 59 -14.63 3.99 2.47
C THR A 59 -16.06 4.34 2.88
N MET A 60 -16.33 5.59 3.27
CA MET A 60 -17.70 6.06 3.58
C MET A 60 -18.62 5.95 2.35
N ALA A 61 -18.18 6.43 1.20
CA ALA A 61 -18.94 6.38 -0.05
C ALA A 61 -19.21 4.93 -0.48
N ALA A 62 -18.24 4.03 -0.37
CA ALA A 62 -18.40 2.61 -0.67
C ALA A 62 -19.40 1.93 0.28
N LEU A 63 -19.24 2.12 1.59
CA LEU A 63 -20.13 1.50 2.59
C LEU A 63 -21.57 2.00 2.47
N ALA A 64 -21.79 3.28 2.18
CA ALA A 64 -23.13 3.83 1.97
C ALA A 64 -23.91 3.10 0.86
N ARG A 65 -23.19 2.61 -0.16
CA ARG A 65 -23.76 1.89 -1.31
C ARG A 65 -23.84 0.38 -1.08
N MET A 66 -22.84 -0.19 -0.46
CA MET A 66 -22.74 -1.63 -0.23
C MET A 66 -23.67 -2.14 0.86
N LYS A 67 -23.98 -1.31 1.90
CA LYS A 67 -24.77 -1.73 3.06
C LYS A 67 -26.18 -2.22 2.70
N SER A 68 -26.85 -1.60 1.74
CA SER A 68 -28.23 -1.99 1.35
C SER A 68 -28.30 -3.40 0.74
N ARG A 69 -27.22 -3.85 0.12
CA ARG A 69 -27.07 -5.16 -0.50
C ARG A 69 -26.36 -6.16 0.41
N ASP A 70 -25.77 -5.67 1.49
CA ASP A 70 -24.85 -6.41 2.38
C ASP A 70 -23.80 -7.21 1.59
N ALA A 71 -23.23 -6.60 0.56
CA ALA A 71 -22.24 -7.23 -0.32
C ALA A 71 -21.28 -6.19 -0.89
N GLY A 72 -19.98 -6.55 -0.93
CA GLY A 72 -18.94 -5.75 -1.55
C GLY A 72 -17.57 -5.96 -0.91
N ALA A 73 -16.53 -5.49 -1.62
CA ALA A 73 -15.15 -5.56 -1.18
C ALA A 73 -14.50 -4.19 -1.23
N ILE A 74 -13.87 -3.77 -0.13
CA ILE A 74 -13.09 -2.53 -0.06
C ILE A 74 -11.62 -2.90 0.10
N VAL A 75 -10.78 -2.44 -0.83
CA VAL A 75 -9.33 -2.68 -0.82
C VAL A 75 -8.60 -1.37 -0.50
N GLN A 76 -7.90 -1.34 0.62
CA GLN A 76 -7.05 -0.23 1.02
C GLN A 76 -5.62 -0.47 0.54
N VAL A 77 -5.10 0.40 -0.32
CA VAL A 77 -3.69 0.33 -0.74
C VAL A 77 -2.81 0.97 0.33
N GLY A 78 -2.37 0.13 1.26
CA GLY A 78 -1.46 0.48 2.34
C GLY A 78 0.00 0.54 1.90
N SER A 79 0.89 0.48 2.87
CA SER A 79 2.35 0.48 2.67
C SER A 79 3.05 -0.21 3.84
N ALA A 80 4.23 -0.78 3.60
CA ALA A 80 5.14 -1.17 4.67
C ALA A 80 5.39 0.00 5.64
N LEU A 81 5.34 1.24 5.13
CA LEU A 81 5.48 2.48 5.92
C LEU A 81 4.26 2.80 6.78
N GLY A 82 3.16 2.06 6.65
CA GLY A 82 2.04 2.07 7.59
C GLY A 82 2.26 1.18 8.81
N ALA A 83 3.31 0.36 8.83
CA ALA A 83 3.72 -0.44 9.98
C ALA A 83 5.04 0.06 10.57
N ARG A 84 5.97 0.54 9.72
CA ARG A 84 7.26 1.10 10.13
C ARG A 84 7.52 2.42 9.41
N ALA A 85 7.55 3.52 10.16
CA ALA A 85 7.90 4.83 9.62
C ALA A 85 9.41 4.92 9.29
N ILE A 86 9.73 5.75 8.28
CA ILE A 86 11.09 6.10 7.92
C ILE A 86 11.28 7.63 7.99
N PRO A 87 12.50 8.15 8.13
CA PRO A 87 12.73 9.60 8.11
C PRO A 87 12.33 10.23 6.78
N LEU A 88 12.21 11.54 6.72
CA LEU A 88 11.93 12.36 5.54
C LEU A 88 10.50 12.22 4.96
N GLN A 89 9.67 11.34 5.47
CA GLN A 89 8.29 11.11 5.01
C GLN A 89 7.28 11.07 6.15
N SER A 90 7.44 11.92 7.17
CA SER A 90 6.61 11.88 8.38
C SER A 90 5.11 12.02 8.12
N ALA A 91 4.69 12.92 7.22
CA ALA A 91 3.28 13.09 6.87
C ALA A 91 2.69 11.86 6.17
N TYR A 92 3.42 11.29 5.21
CA TYR A 92 3.00 10.06 4.52
C TYR A 92 2.95 8.86 5.47
N CYS A 93 3.96 8.67 6.30
CA CYS A 93 3.98 7.60 7.30
C CYS A 93 2.80 7.73 8.27
N GLY A 94 2.51 8.93 8.75
CA GLY A 94 1.34 9.19 9.60
C GLY A 94 0.03 8.82 8.91
N ALA A 95 -0.14 9.23 7.65
CA ALA A 95 -1.32 8.89 6.84
C ALA A 95 -1.47 7.36 6.68
N LYS A 96 -0.40 6.65 6.33
CA LYS A 96 -0.44 5.19 6.14
C LYS A 96 -0.65 4.41 7.45
N HIS A 97 -0.17 4.90 8.59
CA HIS A 97 -0.53 4.34 9.90
C HIS A 97 -2.01 4.59 10.23
N GLY A 98 -2.52 5.80 9.96
CA GLY A 98 -3.93 6.14 10.14
C GLY A 98 -4.86 5.23 9.36
N ILE A 99 -4.51 4.88 8.10
CA ILE A 99 -5.29 3.93 7.27
C ILE A 99 -5.43 2.58 7.98
N ASN A 100 -4.37 2.03 8.56
CA ASN A 100 -4.45 0.77 9.28
C ASN A 100 -5.40 0.88 10.48
N GLY A 101 -5.27 1.95 11.28
CA GLY A 101 -6.06 2.15 12.50
C GLY A 101 -7.56 2.24 12.23
N PHE A 102 -7.99 3.13 11.32
CA PHE A 102 -9.42 3.26 11.04
C PHE A 102 -9.99 2.03 10.32
N THR A 103 -9.21 1.39 9.45
CA THR A 103 -9.63 0.15 8.77
C THR A 103 -9.85 -0.99 9.75
N GLU A 104 -9.02 -1.11 10.79
CA GLU A 104 -9.21 -2.11 11.84
C GLU A 104 -10.51 -1.86 12.63
N SER A 105 -10.83 -0.60 12.94
CA SER A 105 -12.08 -0.22 13.60
C SER A 105 -13.29 -0.58 12.74
N VAL A 106 -13.35 -0.08 11.50
CA VAL A 106 -14.46 -0.35 10.57
C VAL A 106 -14.64 -1.86 10.33
N ARG A 107 -13.55 -2.61 10.18
CA ARG A 107 -13.61 -4.07 10.05
C ARG A 107 -14.26 -4.73 11.25
N THR A 108 -13.98 -4.24 12.47
CA THR A 108 -14.57 -4.80 13.69
C THR A 108 -16.07 -4.50 13.78
N GLU A 109 -16.49 -3.33 13.32
CA GLU A 109 -17.90 -2.97 13.20
C GLU A 109 -18.65 -3.87 12.22
N LEU A 110 -18.09 -4.09 11.03
CA LEU A 110 -18.66 -5.02 10.03
C LEU A 110 -18.78 -6.46 10.57
N LEU A 111 -17.78 -6.92 11.31
CA LEU A 111 -17.82 -8.24 11.98
C LEU A 111 -18.89 -8.29 13.07
N HIS A 112 -19.07 -7.22 13.86
CA HIS A 112 -20.14 -7.12 14.87
C HIS A 112 -21.53 -7.22 14.21
N ASP A 113 -21.71 -6.51 13.11
CA ASP A 113 -22.95 -6.49 12.33
C ASP A 113 -23.18 -7.81 11.54
N ARG A 114 -22.21 -8.73 11.54
CA ARG A 114 -22.19 -9.96 10.73
C ARG A 114 -22.36 -9.66 9.23
N SER A 115 -21.85 -8.53 8.78
CA SER A 115 -21.95 -8.08 7.41
C SER A 115 -21.10 -8.95 6.45
N ASN A 116 -21.62 -9.14 5.26
CA ASN A 116 -20.90 -9.79 4.15
C ASN A 116 -20.00 -8.80 3.38
N ILE A 117 -19.93 -7.53 3.79
CA ILE A 117 -19.00 -6.56 3.23
C ILE A 117 -17.62 -6.80 3.84
N HIS A 118 -16.61 -6.89 2.98
CA HIS A 118 -15.24 -7.10 3.40
C HIS A 118 -14.38 -5.86 3.20
N ILE A 119 -13.46 -5.61 4.14
CA ILE A 119 -12.45 -4.58 4.02
C ILE A 119 -11.06 -5.18 4.30
N THR A 120 -10.14 -5.00 3.36
CA THR A 120 -8.78 -5.56 3.42
C THR A 120 -7.72 -4.50 3.12
N VAL A 121 -6.52 -4.68 3.67
CA VAL A 121 -5.38 -3.79 3.41
C VAL A 121 -4.30 -4.54 2.63
N VAL A 122 -3.80 -3.94 1.56
CA VAL A 122 -2.66 -4.47 0.80
C VAL A 122 -1.43 -3.63 1.13
N GLN A 123 -0.54 -4.16 1.95
CA GLN A 123 0.69 -3.49 2.35
C GLN A 123 1.73 -3.59 1.24
N MET A 124 2.05 -2.46 0.62
CA MET A 124 2.93 -2.38 -0.54
C MET A 124 4.41 -2.21 -0.16
N PRO A 125 5.33 -2.78 -0.96
CA PRO A 125 6.75 -2.46 -0.92
C PRO A 125 7.05 -1.13 -1.59
N ALA A 126 8.33 -0.81 -1.78
CA ALA A 126 8.78 0.24 -2.67
C ALA A 126 8.47 -0.12 -4.13
N LEU A 127 7.76 0.77 -4.84
CA LEU A 127 7.29 0.55 -6.21
C LEU A 127 7.95 1.55 -7.16
N ASN A 128 8.24 1.09 -8.38
CA ASN A 128 8.70 1.91 -9.48
C ASN A 128 7.51 2.60 -10.15
N THR A 129 7.09 3.73 -9.62
CA THR A 129 6.00 4.55 -10.16
C THR A 129 6.47 5.97 -10.40
N PRO A 130 5.80 6.77 -11.26
CA PRO A 130 6.22 8.15 -11.58
C PRO A 130 6.25 9.10 -10.38
N GLN A 131 5.74 8.73 -9.21
CA GLN A 131 5.67 9.60 -8.05
C GLN A 131 7.01 10.23 -7.66
N PHE A 132 8.12 9.52 -7.85
CA PHE A 132 9.45 10.03 -7.51
C PHE A 132 9.92 11.17 -8.42
N ASP A 133 9.29 11.29 -9.59
CA ASP A 133 9.55 12.36 -10.56
C ASP A 133 8.76 13.64 -10.27
N TRP A 134 7.66 13.55 -9.49
CA TRP A 134 6.78 14.70 -9.23
C TRP A 134 6.43 14.93 -7.76
N VAL A 135 6.97 14.16 -6.83
CA VAL A 135 6.76 14.42 -5.41
C VAL A 135 7.44 15.73 -4.99
N LEU A 136 6.80 16.51 -4.12
CA LEU A 136 7.46 17.66 -3.50
C LEU A 136 8.64 17.17 -2.66
N SER A 137 9.83 17.65 -2.99
CA SER A 137 11.07 17.22 -2.34
C SER A 137 11.96 18.43 -2.00
N ARG A 138 12.47 18.43 -0.76
CA ARG A 138 13.53 19.33 -0.27
C ARG A 138 14.86 18.60 -0.09
N LEU A 139 14.97 17.40 -0.64
CA LEU A 139 16.20 16.64 -0.62
C LEU A 139 17.22 17.25 -1.58
N GLN A 140 18.50 17.09 -1.28
CA GLN A 140 19.58 17.57 -2.14
C GLN A 140 19.71 16.74 -3.42
N ARG A 141 19.28 15.48 -3.37
CA ARG A 141 19.40 14.52 -4.47
C ARG A 141 18.01 13.99 -4.84
N HIS A 142 17.89 13.49 -6.08
CA HIS A 142 16.63 12.97 -6.60
C HIS A 142 16.07 11.86 -5.68
N PRO A 143 14.81 11.95 -5.23
CA PRO A 143 14.20 10.93 -4.39
C PRO A 143 14.07 9.62 -5.15
N GLN A 144 14.22 8.50 -4.45
CA GLN A 144 14.04 7.15 -4.99
C GLN A 144 13.26 6.26 -4.04
N PRO A 145 12.61 5.21 -4.57
CA PRO A 145 12.07 4.14 -3.72
C PRO A 145 13.21 3.42 -2.98
N VAL A 146 12.98 3.06 -1.72
CA VAL A 146 13.99 2.31 -0.94
C VAL A 146 14.07 0.87 -1.47
N PRO A 147 15.25 0.41 -1.96
CA PRO A 147 15.38 -0.95 -2.50
C PRO A 147 15.06 -2.05 -1.47
N PRO A 148 14.58 -3.23 -1.90
CA PRO A 148 14.32 -3.64 -3.29
C PRO A 148 13.08 -2.98 -3.86
N ILE A 149 13.17 -2.58 -5.14
CA ILE A 149 12.12 -1.88 -5.87
C ILE A 149 11.34 -2.91 -6.68
N TYR A 150 10.01 -2.81 -6.70
CA TYR A 150 9.15 -3.71 -7.48
C TYR A 150 8.42 -2.94 -8.58
N GLN A 151 8.15 -3.62 -9.69
CA GLN A 151 7.33 -3.06 -10.76
C GLN A 151 5.86 -2.87 -10.32
N PRO A 152 5.14 -1.87 -10.86
CA PRO A 152 3.75 -1.59 -10.49
C PRO A 152 2.80 -2.77 -10.75
N GLU A 153 3.10 -3.66 -11.70
CA GLU A 153 2.31 -4.85 -11.97
C GLU A 153 2.29 -5.84 -10.81
N VAL A 154 3.34 -5.87 -10.00
CA VAL A 154 3.35 -6.70 -8.77
C VAL A 154 2.29 -6.21 -7.79
N ALA A 155 2.15 -4.88 -7.65
CA ALA A 155 1.13 -4.26 -6.84
C ALA A 155 -0.28 -4.48 -7.42
N ALA A 156 -0.46 -4.26 -8.72
CA ALA A 156 -1.74 -4.43 -9.40
C ALA A 156 -2.28 -5.87 -9.25
N ARG A 157 -1.43 -6.88 -9.48
CA ARG A 157 -1.81 -8.30 -9.26
C ARG A 157 -2.17 -8.60 -7.81
N ALA A 158 -1.56 -7.93 -6.85
CA ALA A 158 -1.89 -8.12 -5.44
C ALA A 158 -3.21 -7.44 -5.05
N ILE A 159 -3.53 -6.27 -5.62
CA ILE A 159 -4.80 -5.57 -5.44
C ILE A 159 -5.94 -6.39 -6.03
N LEU A 160 -5.82 -6.85 -7.26
CA LEU A 160 -6.82 -7.71 -7.91
C LEU A 160 -7.10 -8.97 -7.07
N ARG A 161 -6.04 -9.63 -6.59
CA ARG A 161 -6.22 -10.79 -5.72
C ARG A 161 -6.89 -10.43 -4.39
N ALA A 162 -6.62 -9.27 -3.83
CA ALA A 162 -7.28 -8.83 -2.61
C ALA A 162 -8.77 -8.51 -2.84
N ALA A 163 -9.13 -8.05 -4.04
CA ALA A 163 -10.51 -7.88 -4.46
C ALA A 163 -11.24 -9.22 -4.63
N ASP A 164 -10.56 -10.23 -5.22
CA ASP A 164 -11.11 -11.58 -5.39
C ASP A 164 -11.21 -12.38 -4.08
N HIS A 165 -10.38 -12.04 -3.07
CA HIS A 165 -10.31 -12.75 -1.79
C HIS A 165 -10.26 -11.74 -0.62
N PRO A 166 -11.29 -10.93 -0.43
CA PRO A 166 -11.29 -9.79 0.51
C PRO A 166 -11.43 -10.19 1.98
N GLU A 167 -11.69 -11.47 2.27
CA GLU A 167 -11.86 -12.00 3.63
C GLU A 167 -10.59 -11.92 4.49
N ARG A 168 -9.39 -11.84 3.86
CA ARG A 168 -8.13 -11.67 4.59
C ARG A 168 -8.00 -10.25 5.13
N LYS A 169 -7.59 -10.15 6.39
CA LYS A 169 -7.33 -8.86 7.04
C LYS A 169 -6.29 -8.02 6.29
N GLN A 170 -5.19 -8.66 5.86
CA GLN A 170 -4.07 -7.98 5.19
C GLN A 170 -3.36 -8.90 4.19
N TYR A 171 -2.86 -8.28 3.13
CA TYR A 171 -1.91 -8.86 2.18
C TYR A 171 -0.58 -8.13 2.28
N TRP A 172 0.52 -8.84 2.43
CA TRP A 172 1.87 -8.28 2.43
C TRP A 172 2.52 -8.59 1.10
N VAL A 173 2.92 -7.56 0.37
CA VAL A 173 3.49 -7.67 -0.97
C VAL A 173 4.99 -7.46 -0.90
N GLY A 174 5.76 -8.45 -1.36
CA GLY A 174 7.21 -8.42 -1.33
C GLY A 174 7.82 -8.85 0.01
N ALA A 175 8.97 -9.51 -0.06
CA ALA A 175 9.69 -9.97 1.12
C ALA A 175 10.13 -8.80 2.01
N SER A 176 10.51 -7.67 1.41
CA SER A 176 10.88 -6.46 2.15
C SER A 176 9.76 -5.95 3.05
N THR A 177 8.51 -5.96 2.56
CA THR A 177 7.32 -5.59 3.36
C THR A 177 7.14 -6.53 4.54
N ALA A 178 7.23 -7.84 4.31
CA ALA A 178 7.10 -8.83 5.37
C ALA A 178 8.20 -8.67 6.44
N LEU A 179 9.44 -8.50 6.01
CA LEU A 179 10.58 -8.28 6.91
C LEU A 179 10.44 -6.97 7.70
N THR A 180 9.97 -5.90 7.06
CA THR A 180 9.74 -4.60 7.71
C THR A 180 8.67 -4.72 8.80
N ILE A 181 7.53 -5.34 8.52
CA ILE A 181 6.43 -5.52 9.48
C ILE A 181 6.86 -6.42 10.64
N LEU A 182 7.52 -7.54 10.36
CA LEU A 182 8.02 -8.45 11.38
C LEU A 182 9.13 -7.82 12.21
N GLY A 183 10.08 -7.14 11.57
CA GLY A 183 11.16 -6.43 12.24
C GLY A 183 10.64 -5.35 13.19
N GLN A 184 9.64 -4.58 12.77
CA GLN A 184 8.99 -3.59 13.64
C GLN A 184 8.33 -4.23 14.86
N ARG A 185 7.73 -5.40 14.71
CA ARG A 185 7.09 -6.11 15.85
C ARG A 185 8.10 -6.68 16.83
N LEU A 186 9.23 -7.13 16.35
CA LEU A 186 10.22 -7.86 17.16
C LEU A 186 11.36 -6.97 17.69
N MET A 187 11.80 -5.98 16.90
CA MET A 187 13.03 -5.21 17.16
C MET A 187 12.88 -3.72 16.83
N PRO A 188 11.86 -3.00 17.34
CA PRO A 188 11.58 -1.61 16.92
C PRO A 188 12.76 -0.66 17.19
N SER A 189 13.39 -0.72 18.38
CA SER A 189 14.52 0.14 18.72
C SER A 189 15.79 -0.11 17.90
N MET A 190 15.96 -1.34 17.38
CA MET A 190 17.08 -1.65 16.49
C MET A 190 16.83 -1.05 15.12
N LEU A 191 15.59 -1.10 14.63
CA LEU A 191 15.19 -0.45 13.40
C LEU A 191 15.32 1.08 13.48
N ASP A 192 15.04 1.70 14.65
CA ASP A 192 15.27 3.14 14.83
C ASP A 192 16.72 3.50 14.57
N ARG A 193 17.67 2.78 15.21
CA ARG A 193 19.11 3.04 15.03
C ARG A 193 19.60 2.74 13.61
N TYR A 194 19.08 1.71 12.98
CA TYR A 194 19.36 1.36 11.59
C TYR A 194 18.91 2.48 10.65
N LEU A 195 17.65 2.90 10.75
CA LEU A 195 17.07 3.92 9.89
C LEU A 195 17.66 5.32 10.16
N ALA A 196 18.07 5.62 11.38
CA ALA A 196 18.79 6.85 11.68
C ALA A 196 20.11 6.96 10.89
N ARG A 197 20.78 5.83 10.61
CA ARG A 197 22.03 5.79 9.87
C ARG A 197 21.83 5.68 8.35
N THR A 198 20.83 4.96 7.90
CA THR A 198 20.66 4.58 6.49
C THR A 198 19.46 5.26 5.82
N GLY A 199 18.48 5.69 6.59
CA GLY A 199 17.19 6.13 6.05
C GLY A 199 17.24 7.41 5.21
N TYR A 200 18.22 8.28 5.42
CA TYR A 200 18.42 9.46 4.59
C TYR A 200 19.04 9.11 3.23
N SER A 201 20.10 8.34 3.22
CA SER A 201 20.81 7.99 1.98
C SER A 201 20.05 7.00 1.11
N SER A 202 19.33 6.04 1.70
CA SER A 202 18.57 5.04 0.95
C SER A 202 17.38 5.61 0.14
N GLN A 203 16.91 6.79 0.48
CA GLN A 203 15.80 7.47 -0.20
C GLN A 203 16.25 8.44 -1.29
N GLN A 204 17.53 8.51 -1.59
CA GLN A 204 18.10 9.46 -2.54
C GLN A 204 19.01 8.72 -3.54
N THR A 205 18.96 9.15 -4.80
CA THR A 205 19.92 8.72 -5.84
C THR A 205 21.26 9.45 -5.68
N SER A 206 22.20 9.21 -6.59
CA SER A 206 23.43 10.00 -6.70
C SER A 206 23.22 11.33 -7.43
N GLU A 207 22.12 11.51 -8.14
CA GLU A 207 21.85 12.67 -8.99
C GLU A 207 21.29 13.84 -8.16
N PRO A 208 21.72 15.08 -8.41
CA PRO A 208 21.17 16.24 -7.75
C PRO A 208 19.72 16.49 -8.20
N VAL A 209 18.90 17.03 -7.30
CA VAL A 209 17.55 17.49 -7.64
C VAL A 209 17.64 18.76 -8.49
N GLY A 210 16.95 18.80 -9.61
CA GLY A 210 16.80 20.01 -10.43
C GLY A 210 16.00 21.09 -9.68
N GLN A 211 16.46 22.35 -9.76
CA GLN A 211 15.74 23.49 -9.22
C GLN A 211 14.41 23.71 -9.95
N GLY A 212 13.35 24.10 -9.22
CA GLY A 212 12.05 24.41 -9.82
C GLY A 212 11.28 23.21 -10.36
N ARG A 213 11.59 21.99 -9.94
CA ARG A 213 10.87 20.79 -10.35
C ARG A 213 9.38 20.91 -10.01
N PRO A 214 8.46 20.70 -10.98
CA PRO A 214 7.04 20.67 -10.69
C PRO A 214 6.70 19.52 -9.73
N ASN A 215 5.64 19.70 -8.92
CA ASN A 215 5.20 18.69 -7.97
C ASN A 215 3.67 18.56 -7.96
N ASN A 216 3.18 17.41 -7.54
CA ASN A 216 1.76 17.05 -7.53
C ASN A 216 1.07 17.27 -6.17
N LEU A 217 1.67 18.02 -5.25
CA LEU A 217 1.10 18.19 -3.91
C LEU A 217 -0.26 18.91 -3.95
N TRP A 218 -0.34 19.98 -4.74
CA TRP A 218 -1.53 20.85 -4.80
C TRP A 218 -2.40 20.59 -6.01
N GLN A 219 -1.80 20.31 -7.15
CA GLN A 219 -2.45 20.10 -8.44
C GLN A 219 -1.90 18.85 -9.12
N PRO A 220 -2.71 18.05 -9.83
CA PRO A 220 -2.21 16.96 -10.65
C PRO A 220 -1.27 17.52 -11.75
N LEU A 221 -0.34 16.69 -12.21
CA LEU A 221 0.60 17.06 -13.28
C LEU A 221 0.31 16.32 -14.59
N ASP A 222 -0.65 15.39 -14.56
CA ASP A 222 -1.07 14.53 -15.66
C ASP A 222 -2.50 14.85 -16.15
N ASP A 223 -3.00 16.04 -15.83
CA ASP A 223 -4.35 16.52 -16.19
C ASP A 223 -4.45 17.12 -17.61
N ARG A 224 -3.32 17.19 -18.34
CA ARG A 224 -3.26 17.78 -19.70
C ARG A 224 -3.04 16.72 -20.77
N PRO A 225 -3.58 16.91 -21.98
CA PRO A 225 -3.27 16.03 -23.10
C PRO A 225 -1.75 15.88 -23.29
N GLY A 226 -1.26 14.64 -23.32
CA GLY A 226 0.17 14.33 -23.50
C GLY A 226 1.03 14.43 -22.23
N SER A 227 0.44 14.68 -21.06
CA SER A 227 1.15 14.70 -19.77
C SER A 227 1.09 13.36 -19.01
N ASP A 228 0.39 12.36 -19.53
CA ASP A 228 0.37 11.01 -18.98
C ASP A 228 1.78 10.42 -18.96
N ARG A 229 2.23 10.01 -17.78
CA ARG A 229 3.55 9.42 -17.55
C ARG A 229 3.52 7.89 -17.45
N GLY A 230 2.35 7.30 -17.70
CA GLY A 230 2.16 5.86 -17.60
C GLY A 230 2.27 5.33 -16.16
N ALA A 231 2.49 4.02 -16.05
CA ALA A 231 2.54 3.34 -14.77
C ALA A 231 3.96 3.23 -14.18
N HIS A 232 4.99 3.25 -15.04
CA HIS A 232 6.38 3.06 -14.67
C HIS A 232 7.08 4.38 -14.36
N GLY A 233 7.92 4.36 -13.31
CA GLY A 233 8.86 5.43 -13.00
C GLY A 233 10.20 5.25 -13.71
N SER A 234 11.19 5.98 -13.25
CA SER A 234 12.54 6.01 -13.84
C SER A 234 13.50 4.94 -13.32
N PHE A 235 13.00 3.84 -12.71
CA PHE A 235 13.82 2.81 -12.05
C PHE A 235 13.63 1.41 -12.64
N ASP A 236 13.27 1.28 -13.91
CA ASP A 236 12.99 -0.01 -14.57
C ASP A 236 14.17 -0.97 -14.51
N ASP A 237 15.40 -0.46 -14.72
CA ASP A 237 16.65 -1.22 -14.72
C ASP A 237 16.99 -1.88 -13.36
N ARG A 238 16.37 -1.39 -12.28
CA ARG A 238 16.61 -1.84 -10.91
C ARG A 238 15.39 -2.45 -10.24
N SER A 239 14.31 -2.64 -11.00
CA SER A 239 13.03 -3.08 -10.48
C SER A 239 12.77 -4.55 -10.74
N ILE A 240 12.10 -5.22 -9.80
CA ILE A 240 11.77 -6.63 -9.82
C ILE A 240 10.33 -6.79 -10.26
N ASP A 241 10.07 -7.58 -11.31
CA ASP A 241 8.76 -7.81 -11.91
C ASP A 241 7.96 -8.96 -11.28
N HIS A 242 8.54 -9.67 -10.31
CA HIS A 242 7.93 -10.81 -9.62
C HIS A 242 8.21 -10.77 -8.11
N SER A 243 7.41 -11.51 -7.34
CA SER A 243 7.62 -11.66 -5.90
C SER A 243 7.43 -13.13 -5.49
N PRO A 244 8.54 -13.86 -5.24
CA PRO A 244 8.47 -15.24 -4.72
C PRO A 244 7.66 -15.34 -3.42
N GLN A 245 7.76 -14.33 -2.54
CA GLN A 245 6.98 -14.28 -1.30
C GLN A 245 5.47 -14.24 -1.56
N VAL A 246 5.03 -13.45 -2.56
CA VAL A 246 3.62 -13.41 -2.96
C VAL A 246 3.19 -14.77 -3.52
N TRP A 247 4.02 -15.41 -4.33
CA TRP A 247 3.75 -16.75 -4.85
C TRP A 247 3.61 -17.78 -3.72
N LEU A 248 4.55 -17.81 -2.77
CA LEU A 248 4.48 -18.68 -1.59
C LEU A 248 3.22 -18.42 -0.76
N SER A 249 2.85 -17.15 -0.54
CA SER A 249 1.65 -16.81 0.23
C SER A 249 0.35 -17.25 -0.45
N ARG A 250 0.34 -17.32 -1.78
CA ARG A 250 -0.79 -17.85 -2.58
C ARG A 250 -0.94 -19.35 -2.45
N HIS A 251 0.18 -20.08 -2.35
CA HIS A 251 0.23 -21.54 -2.33
C HIS A 251 0.44 -22.11 -0.92
N ALA A 252 0.42 -21.28 0.11
CA ALA A 252 0.72 -21.69 1.49
C ALA A 252 -0.16 -22.86 1.98
N ARG A 253 -1.47 -22.84 1.68
CA ARG A 253 -2.39 -23.92 2.04
C ARG A 253 -2.03 -25.23 1.31
N SER A 254 -1.78 -25.17 0.02
CA SER A 254 -1.41 -26.36 -0.79
C SER A 254 -0.04 -26.91 -0.37
N LEU A 255 0.91 -26.02 -0.07
CA LEU A 255 2.24 -26.40 0.42
C LEU A 255 2.19 -27.03 1.82
N SER A 256 1.36 -26.52 2.72
CA SER A 256 1.19 -27.11 4.05
C SER A 256 0.50 -28.48 3.99
N VAL A 257 -0.48 -28.67 3.10
CA VAL A 257 -1.11 -29.99 2.85
C VAL A 257 -0.11 -30.95 2.25
N ALA A 258 0.68 -30.54 1.26
CA ALA A 258 1.71 -31.38 0.64
C ALA A 258 2.81 -31.75 1.65
N ALA A 259 3.26 -30.82 2.49
CA ALA A 259 4.23 -31.09 3.55
C ALA A 259 3.67 -32.06 4.61
N GLY A 260 2.42 -31.88 5.02
CA GLY A 260 1.73 -32.81 5.94
C GLY A 260 1.60 -34.21 5.36
N ALA A 261 1.22 -34.33 4.09
CA ALA A 261 1.14 -35.61 3.40
C ALA A 261 2.51 -36.31 3.26
N ALA A 262 3.57 -35.52 2.98
CA ALA A 262 4.93 -36.05 2.91
C ALA A 262 5.43 -36.59 4.27
N LEU A 263 5.14 -35.86 5.36
CA LEU A 263 5.49 -36.25 6.72
C LEU A 263 4.74 -37.55 7.15
N THR A 264 3.45 -37.68 6.80
CA THR A 264 2.69 -38.87 7.09
C THR A 264 3.17 -40.08 6.27
N ALA A 265 3.47 -39.89 4.98
CA ALA A 265 4.03 -40.93 4.13
C ALA A 265 5.43 -41.39 4.60
N GLY A 266 6.29 -40.43 4.99
CA GLY A 266 7.61 -40.71 5.55
C GLY A 266 7.54 -41.48 6.89
N GLY A 267 6.58 -41.08 7.76
CA GLY A 267 6.33 -41.76 9.04
C GLY A 267 5.89 -43.22 8.85
N VAL A 268 4.99 -43.47 7.87
CA VAL A 268 4.54 -44.83 7.53
C VAL A 268 5.66 -45.70 6.93
N ALA A 269 6.53 -45.10 6.10
CA ALA A 269 7.69 -45.82 5.55
C ALA A 269 8.69 -46.22 6.64
N LEU A 270 8.99 -45.32 7.60
CA LEU A 270 9.90 -45.61 8.72
C LEU A 270 9.37 -46.69 9.68
N THR A 271 8.05 -46.80 9.88
CA THR A 271 7.45 -47.85 10.69
C THR A 271 7.45 -49.23 10.00
N ARG A 272 7.41 -49.27 8.65
CA ARG A 272 7.53 -50.52 7.89
C ARG A 272 8.97 -51.06 7.79
N TYR A 273 9.97 -50.24 8.00
CA TYR A 273 11.38 -50.69 8.01
C TYR A 273 11.88 -51.18 9.39
N ARG A 274 11.04 -51.09 10.44
CA ARG A 274 11.36 -51.54 11.80
C ARG A 274 10.74 -52.87 12.19
N HIS A 275 10.13 -53.55 11.25
CA HIS A 275 9.67 -54.95 11.33
C HIS A 275 10.34 -55.75 10.21
#